data_9a14897082a96009203a248969a170b3
#
_entry.id   9a14897082a96009203a248969a170b3
#
_cell.length_a   1.000
_cell.length_b   1.000
_cell.length_c   1.000
_cell.angle_alpha   90.00
_cell.angle_beta   90.00
_cell.angle_gamma   90.00
#
_symmetry.space_group_name_H-M   'P 1'
#
loop_
_entity.id
_entity.type
_entity.pdbx_description
1 polymer ?
#
loop_
_entity_poly.entity_id
_entity_poly.type
_entity_poly.pdbx_seq_one_letter_code
_entity_poly.pdbx_strand_id
1 'polypeptide(L)'
;GYMVRIAFVMDRVFRHFGLSGKSFIPLLISSGCGIPGIMASKTIEADNDRRLTIMTATFIPCGAKLPVIALMGGIMTAYATGDYVAAGFITPLMYFIGVVAVLVSAIILKKTKPFSGKPAPFVMELPQYHIPSVKTVLLHVWERLKGFIIKAGTILFLATVIMWILSSIGNTGSGIGFVEDSNDSIMAILGGILAPIFAPLGFGKWQPVAASISGFSAKESIVSTMGVLANVAGDDAEDTMIVGAAIKAWFPTAVAAFSFLLFNLLDSPCLAAISTMAHEMQSRKWFWFAILFQNIFAYVVTLCVYQIGLVVTGAGSFGIGTIVALILAAILLFLLFRPDPYKNQNDVTKRSVQAAE
;
A
#
# COMPACT_ATOMS: atom_id res chain seq x y z
N GLY A 1 14.25 -20.04 17.15
CA GLY A 1 14.11 -21.35 16.47
C GLY A 1 12.79 -21.48 15.69
N TYR A 2 11.65 -21.05 16.26
CA TYR A 2 10.31 -21.26 15.67
C TYR A 2 10.11 -20.50 14.34
N MET A 3 10.39 -19.18 14.32
CA MET A 3 10.18 -18.35 13.12
C MET A 3 11.04 -18.79 11.93
N VAL A 4 12.27 -19.27 12.20
CA VAL A 4 13.16 -19.80 11.15
C VAL A 4 12.57 -21.05 10.50
N ARG A 5 11.96 -21.94 11.29
CA ARG A 5 11.32 -23.16 10.79
C ARG A 5 10.08 -22.86 9.96
N ILE A 6 9.26 -21.89 10.39
CA ILE A 6 8.12 -21.42 9.57
C ILE A 6 8.63 -20.84 8.25
N ALA A 7 9.65 -19.98 8.29
CA ALA A 7 10.25 -19.43 7.07
C ALA A 7 10.77 -20.53 6.13
N PHE A 8 11.34 -21.62 6.68
CA PHE A 8 11.79 -22.76 5.89
C PHE A 8 10.63 -23.51 5.24
N VAL A 9 9.55 -23.75 5.97
CA VAL A 9 8.34 -24.39 5.41
C VAL A 9 7.72 -23.51 4.31
N MET A 10 7.62 -22.19 4.57
CA MET A 10 7.06 -21.23 3.63
C MET A 10 7.96 -21.00 2.42
N ASP A 11 9.26 -21.30 2.47
CA ASP A 11 10.20 -21.15 1.35
C ASP A 11 9.72 -21.92 0.11
N ARG A 12 9.15 -23.12 0.30
CA ARG A 12 8.61 -23.93 -0.81
C ARG A 12 7.48 -23.21 -1.54
N VAL A 13 6.60 -22.53 -0.79
CA VAL A 13 5.46 -21.80 -1.35
C VAL A 13 5.94 -20.51 -2.02
N PHE A 14 6.76 -19.71 -1.33
CA PHE A 14 7.23 -18.41 -1.81
C PHE A 14 8.10 -18.52 -3.06
N ARG A 15 8.93 -19.56 -3.16
CA ARG A 15 9.75 -19.82 -4.35
C ARG A 15 8.92 -20.04 -5.62
N HIS A 16 7.73 -20.63 -5.48
CA HIS A 16 6.84 -20.82 -6.62
C HIS A 16 6.41 -19.46 -7.22
N PHE A 17 6.29 -18.45 -6.39
CA PHE A 17 5.95 -17.08 -6.80
C PHE A 17 7.17 -16.17 -7.02
N GLY A 18 8.39 -16.72 -6.96
CA GLY A 18 9.63 -15.98 -7.22
C GLY A 18 10.16 -15.18 -6.03
N LEU A 19 9.58 -15.32 -4.84
CA LEU A 19 10.07 -14.74 -3.59
C LEU A 19 10.95 -15.74 -2.84
N SER A 20 11.90 -15.25 -2.03
CA SER A 20 12.66 -16.11 -1.12
C SER A 20 11.88 -16.41 0.14
N GLY A 21 12.11 -17.57 0.79
CA GLY A 21 11.47 -17.90 2.07
C GLY A 21 11.78 -16.89 3.19
N LYS A 22 12.92 -16.20 3.11
CA LYS A 22 13.28 -15.13 4.02
C LYS A 22 12.35 -13.91 3.91
N SER A 23 11.65 -13.73 2.78
CA SER A 23 10.67 -12.65 2.57
C SER A 23 9.41 -12.81 3.42
N PHE A 24 9.12 -14.03 3.91
CA PHE A 24 7.94 -14.28 4.74
C PHE A 24 7.91 -13.43 6.00
N ILE A 25 9.05 -13.30 6.69
CA ILE A 25 9.14 -12.55 7.96
C ILE A 25 8.87 -11.05 7.75
N PRO A 26 9.52 -10.35 6.80
CA PRO A 26 9.19 -8.97 6.44
C PRO A 26 7.71 -8.76 6.07
N LEU A 27 7.14 -9.65 5.27
CA LEU A 27 5.75 -9.58 4.85
C LEU A 27 4.79 -9.75 6.04
N LEU A 28 5.05 -10.70 6.93
CA LEU A 28 4.25 -10.91 8.14
C LEU A 28 4.30 -9.69 9.07
N ILE A 29 5.48 -9.12 9.31
CA ILE A 29 5.65 -7.93 10.15
C ILE A 29 4.95 -6.71 9.52
N SER A 30 4.95 -6.60 8.19
CA SER A 30 4.30 -5.52 7.47
C SER A 30 2.78 -5.48 7.65
N SER A 31 2.15 -6.60 8.04
CA SER A 31 0.71 -6.62 8.38
C SER A 31 0.39 -5.79 9.64
N GLY A 32 1.35 -5.61 10.53
CA GLY A 32 1.23 -4.69 11.67
C GLY A 32 1.63 -3.26 11.28
N CYS A 33 2.86 -3.10 10.75
CA CYS A 33 3.39 -1.81 10.32
C CYS A 33 4.44 -2.02 9.22
N GLY A 34 4.36 -1.21 8.14
CA GLY A 34 5.30 -1.30 7.02
C GLY A 34 6.74 -0.96 7.40
N ILE A 35 6.97 -0.05 8.35
CA ILE A 35 8.32 0.38 8.76
C ILE A 35 9.16 -0.78 9.29
N PRO A 36 8.76 -1.49 10.37
CA PRO A 36 9.54 -2.62 10.86
C PRO A 36 9.57 -3.79 9.86
N GLY A 37 8.54 -3.94 9.01
CA GLY A 37 8.55 -4.91 7.93
C GLY A 37 9.67 -4.64 6.92
N ILE A 38 9.80 -3.39 6.46
CA ILE A 38 10.88 -2.96 5.56
C ILE A 38 12.26 -3.13 6.25
N MET A 39 12.39 -2.75 7.52
CA MET A 39 13.63 -2.93 8.28
C MET A 39 14.01 -4.40 8.44
N ALA A 40 13.03 -5.30 8.58
CA ALA A 40 13.28 -6.73 8.69
C ALA A 40 13.83 -7.34 7.39
N SER A 41 13.66 -6.68 6.24
CA SER A 41 14.22 -7.12 4.95
C SER A 41 15.75 -7.17 4.92
N LYS A 42 16.44 -6.55 5.88
CA LYS A 42 17.91 -6.67 6.07
C LYS A 42 18.38 -8.10 6.26
N THR A 43 17.52 -9.00 6.70
CA THR A 43 17.84 -10.42 6.84
C THR A 43 17.97 -11.15 5.51
N ILE A 44 17.58 -10.50 4.39
CA ILE A 44 17.69 -11.04 3.05
C ILE A 44 19.04 -10.61 2.46
N GLU A 45 19.92 -11.57 2.19
CA GLU A 45 21.28 -11.33 1.72
C GLU A 45 21.32 -10.89 0.24
N ALA A 46 20.45 -11.49 -0.59
CA ALA A 46 20.38 -11.18 -2.00
C ALA A 46 19.70 -9.81 -2.23
N ASP A 47 20.44 -8.84 -2.76
CA ASP A 47 19.95 -7.47 -2.99
C ASP A 47 18.67 -7.41 -3.83
N ASN A 48 18.58 -8.25 -4.87
CA ASN A 48 17.40 -8.27 -5.75
C ASN A 48 16.16 -8.80 -5.01
N ASP A 49 16.30 -9.87 -4.24
CA ASP A 49 15.20 -10.44 -3.45
C ASP A 49 14.80 -9.48 -2.32
N ARG A 50 15.78 -8.78 -1.70
CA ARG A 50 15.51 -7.75 -0.69
C ARG A 50 14.73 -6.58 -1.28
N ARG A 51 15.15 -6.03 -2.42
CA ARG A 51 14.45 -4.95 -3.12
C ARG A 51 13.04 -5.35 -3.52
N LEU A 52 12.89 -6.55 -4.09
CA LEU A 52 11.58 -7.10 -4.45
C LEU A 52 10.66 -7.18 -3.23
N THR A 53 11.17 -7.70 -2.10
CA THR A 53 10.41 -7.80 -0.85
C THR A 53 10.02 -6.42 -0.32
N ILE A 54 10.92 -5.44 -0.32
CA ILE A 54 10.61 -4.06 0.11
C ILE A 54 9.50 -3.46 -0.74
N MET A 55 9.55 -3.64 -2.07
CA MET A 55 8.57 -3.09 -3.00
C MET A 55 7.17 -3.68 -2.82
N THR A 56 7.09 -4.96 -2.46
CA THR A 56 5.82 -5.69 -2.38
C THR A 56 5.23 -5.73 -0.97
N ALA A 57 6.05 -5.63 0.07
CA ALA A 57 5.61 -5.74 1.47
C ALA A 57 4.59 -4.67 1.89
N THR A 58 4.60 -3.52 1.24
CA THR A 58 3.71 -2.39 1.54
C THR A 58 2.29 -2.56 1.02
N PHE A 59 2.03 -3.53 0.15
CA PHE A 59 0.67 -3.86 -0.33
C PHE A 59 -0.17 -4.57 0.73
N ILE A 60 0.47 -5.20 1.72
CA ILE A 60 -0.27 -5.79 2.84
C ILE A 60 -0.87 -4.67 3.69
N PRO A 61 -2.18 -4.75 4.04
CA PRO A 61 -2.80 -3.77 4.91
C PRO A 61 -2.09 -3.73 6.26
N CYS A 62 -1.65 -2.54 6.68
CA CYS A 62 -1.13 -2.31 8.04
C CYS A 62 -2.24 -1.81 8.96
N GLY A 63 -1.98 -1.78 10.26
CA GLY A 63 -2.95 -1.30 11.27
C GLY A 63 -3.51 0.09 10.98
N ALA A 64 -2.70 1.00 10.43
CA ALA A 64 -3.11 2.35 10.05
C ALA A 64 -4.13 2.41 8.89
N LYS A 65 -4.25 1.35 8.09
CA LYS A 65 -5.25 1.25 7.02
C LYS A 65 -6.61 0.72 7.51
N LEU A 66 -6.69 0.14 8.71
CA LEU A 66 -7.92 -0.46 9.25
C LEU A 66 -9.07 0.55 9.39
N PRO A 67 -8.87 1.79 9.91
CA PRO A 67 -9.94 2.78 9.98
C PRO A 67 -10.51 3.14 8.60
N VAL A 68 -9.66 3.23 7.58
CA VAL A 68 -10.09 3.50 6.20
C VAL A 68 -10.92 2.32 5.64
N ILE A 69 -10.50 1.09 5.94
CA ILE A 69 -11.23 -0.13 5.54
C ILE A 69 -12.60 -0.15 6.22
N ALA A 70 -12.68 0.19 7.50
CA ALA A 70 -13.93 0.24 8.25
C ALA A 70 -14.87 1.32 7.71
N LEU A 71 -14.35 2.52 7.45
CA LEU A 71 -15.10 3.66 6.91
C LEU A 71 -15.71 3.34 5.53
N MET A 72 -14.87 2.89 4.59
CA MET A 72 -15.33 2.55 3.25
C MET A 72 -16.24 1.31 3.25
N GLY A 73 -15.97 0.36 4.14
CA GLY A 73 -16.82 -0.80 4.38
C GLY A 73 -18.21 -0.42 4.83
N GLY A 74 -18.32 0.53 5.77
CA GLY A 74 -19.59 1.09 6.22
C GLY A 74 -20.38 1.78 5.10
N ILE A 75 -19.70 2.53 4.23
CA ILE A 75 -20.34 3.17 3.07
C ILE A 75 -20.85 2.10 2.08
N MET A 76 -20.06 1.07 1.82
CA MET A 76 -20.48 0.00 0.90
C MET A 76 -21.70 -0.76 1.43
N THR A 77 -21.76 -1.07 2.73
CA THR A 77 -22.94 -1.69 3.34
C THR A 77 -24.16 -0.76 3.29
N ALA A 78 -23.96 0.55 3.50
CA ALA A 78 -25.03 1.53 3.38
C ALA A 78 -25.64 1.63 1.96
N TYR A 79 -24.87 1.29 0.92
CA TYR A 79 -25.40 1.13 -0.44
C TYR A 79 -26.17 -0.18 -0.64
N ALA A 80 -25.81 -1.24 0.07
CA ALA A 80 -26.43 -2.57 -0.08
C ALA A 80 -27.67 -2.75 0.78
N THR A 81 -27.63 -2.30 2.03
CA THR A 81 -28.70 -2.55 3.03
C THR A 81 -29.46 -1.29 3.48
N GLY A 82 -28.93 -0.11 3.15
CA GLY A 82 -29.44 1.17 3.65
C GLY A 82 -28.86 1.61 4.99
N ASP A 83 -28.27 0.71 5.76
CA ASP A 83 -27.72 0.97 7.07
C ASP A 83 -26.19 0.94 7.07
N TYR A 84 -25.57 1.84 7.85
CA TYR A 84 -24.13 1.85 8.07
C TYR A 84 -23.78 0.77 9.11
N VAL A 85 -23.54 -0.45 8.64
CA VAL A 85 -23.08 -1.55 9.49
C VAL A 85 -21.61 -1.81 9.21
N ALA A 86 -20.82 -1.95 10.28
CA ALA A 86 -19.41 -2.33 10.11
C ALA A 86 -19.32 -3.66 9.34
N ALA A 87 -18.86 -3.59 8.10
CA ALA A 87 -18.75 -4.77 7.26
C ALA A 87 -17.53 -5.62 7.68
N GLY A 88 -17.70 -6.44 8.70
CA GLY A 88 -16.66 -7.31 9.22
C GLY A 88 -16.02 -8.23 8.16
N PHE A 89 -16.72 -8.48 7.07
CA PHE A 89 -16.21 -9.25 5.92
C PHE A 89 -15.21 -8.47 5.04
N ILE A 90 -15.30 -7.14 4.99
CA ILE A 90 -14.44 -6.35 4.10
C ILE A 90 -12.99 -6.35 4.56
N THR A 91 -12.73 -6.36 5.85
CA THR A 91 -11.36 -6.41 6.38
C THR A 91 -10.59 -7.66 5.94
N PRO A 92 -11.08 -8.90 6.18
CA PRO A 92 -10.39 -10.09 5.67
C PRO A 92 -10.27 -10.11 4.15
N LEU A 93 -11.29 -9.61 3.42
CA LEU A 93 -11.23 -9.49 1.96
C LEU A 93 -10.08 -8.59 1.51
N MET A 94 -9.88 -7.44 2.17
CA MET A 94 -8.79 -6.51 1.84
C MET A 94 -7.42 -7.07 2.16
N TYR A 95 -7.28 -7.87 3.24
CA TYR A 95 -6.06 -8.62 3.50
C TYR A 95 -5.77 -9.64 2.40
N PHE A 96 -6.79 -10.37 1.97
CA PHE A 96 -6.65 -11.32 0.86
C PHE A 96 -6.22 -10.62 -0.44
N ILE A 97 -6.85 -9.49 -0.78
CA ILE A 97 -6.49 -8.68 -1.94
C ILE A 97 -5.05 -8.18 -1.83
N GLY A 98 -4.61 -7.75 -0.65
CA GLY A 98 -3.24 -7.34 -0.40
C GLY A 98 -2.23 -8.47 -0.65
N VAL A 99 -2.51 -9.67 -0.17
CA VAL A 99 -1.67 -10.85 -0.43
C VAL A 99 -1.63 -11.19 -1.92
N VAL A 100 -2.77 -11.18 -2.60
CA VAL A 100 -2.84 -11.40 -4.06
C VAL A 100 -2.03 -10.34 -4.81
N ALA A 101 -2.11 -9.07 -4.42
CA ALA A 101 -1.34 -7.98 -5.00
C ALA A 101 0.18 -8.19 -4.81
N VAL A 102 0.62 -8.67 -3.64
CA VAL A 102 2.02 -9.05 -3.40
C VAL A 102 2.47 -10.14 -4.38
N LEU A 103 1.68 -11.20 -4.52
CA LEU A 103 2.03 -12.33 -5.41
C LEU A 103 2.07 -11.90 -6.88
N VAL A 104 1.04 -11.20 -7.34
CA VAL A 104 0.94 -10.70 -8.73
C VAL A 104 2.10 -9.76 -9.05
N SER A 105 2.37 -8.78 -8.19
CA SER A 105 3.47 -7.83 -8.40
C SER A 105 4.83 -8.51 -8.35
N ALA A 106 5.04 -9.48 -7.45
CA ALA A 106 6.27 -10.26 -7.39
C ALA A 106 6.51 -11.06 -8.68
N ILE A 107 5.49 -11.73 -9.22
CA ILE A 107 5.59 -12.49 -10.48
C ILE A 107 5.91 -11.54 -11.65
N ILE A 108 5.22 -10.39 -11.74
CA ILE A 108 5.47 -9.41 -12.82
C ILE A 108 6.88 -8.85 -12.74
N LEU A 109 7.34 -8.44 -11.56
CA LEU A 109 8.68 -7.90 -11.37
C LEU A 109 9.76 -8.95 -11.64
N LYS A 110 9.55 -10.20 -11.23
CA LYS A 110 10.51 -11.31 -11.47
C LYS A 110 10.75 -11.58 -12.95
N LYS A 111 9.77 -11.31 -13.82
CA LYS A 111 9.89 -11.44 -15.27
C LYS A 111 10.61 -10.26 -15.93
N THR A 112 11.01 -9.25 -15.16
CA THR A 112 11.82 -8.13 -15.67
C THR A 112 13.30 -8.42 -15.51
N LYS A 113 14.11 -7.93 -16.46
CA LYS A 113 15.57 -8.19 -16.52
C LYS A 113 16.31 -7.95 -15.19
N PRO A 114 16.02 -6.91 -14.40
CA PRO A 114 16.75 -6.64 -13.16
C PRO A 114 16.49 -7.64 -12.04
N PHE A 115 15.30 -8.25 -12.00
CA PHE A 115 14.87 -9.20 -10.96
C PHE A 115 14.85 -10.65 -11.47
N SER A 116 15.27 -10.88 -12.73
CA SER A 116 15.34 -12.21 -13.29
C SER A 116 16.40 -13.06 -12.55
N GLY A 117 16.11 -14.31 -12.35
CA GLY A 117 17.01 -15.24 -11.66
C GLY A 117 16.27 -16.09 -10.64
N LYS A 118 16.88 -17.20 -10.22
CA LYS A 118 16.30 -18.02 -9.14
C LYS A 118 16.47 -17.30 -7.81
N PRO A 119 15.47 -17.32 -6.91
CA PRO A 119 15.63 -16.80 -5.56
C PRO A 119 16.81 -17.48 -4.89
N ALA A 120 17.54 -16.75 -4.06
CA ALA A 120 18.67 -17.28 -3.31
C ALA A 120 18.24 -18.55 -2.54
N PRO A 121 19.06 -19.62 -2.55
CA PRO A 121 18.74 -20.83 -1.80
C PRO A 121 18.61 -20.50 -0.32
N PHE A 122 17.55 -21.00 0.30
CA PHE A 122 17.38 -20.87 1.75
C PHE A 122 18.32 -21.89 2.44
N VAL A 123 19.58 -21.50 2.61
CA VAL A 123 20.56 -22.25 3.38
C VAL A 123 20.65 -21.59 4.75
N MET A 124 20.09 -22.22 5.76
CA MET A 124 20.17 -21.76 7.13
C MET A 124 20.24 -22.96 8.05
N GLU A 125 21.25 -23.01 8.88
CA GLU A 125 21.30 -23.99 9.97
C GLU A 125 20.11 -23.74 10.91
N LEU A 126 19.37 -24.79 11.20
CA LEU A 126 18.21 -24.71 12.10
C LEU A 126 18.72 -24.57 13.53
N PRO A 127 18.60 -23.37 14.14
CA PRO A 127 19.09 -23.16 15.49
C PRO A 127 18.30 -24.02 16.48
N GLN A 128 19.00 -24.52 17.50
CA GLN A 128 18.37 -25.22 18.60
C GLN A 128 17.41 -24.29 19.36
N TYR A 129 16.41 -24.85 20.02
CA TYR A 129 15.51 -24.09 20.86
C TYR A 129 16.24 -23.73 22.16
N HIS A 130 16.43 -22.44 22.37
CA HIS A 130 16.90 -21.89 23.65
C HIS A 130 15.81 -21.01 24.25
N ILE A 131 15.61 -21.10 25.55
CA ILE A 131 14.74 -20.16 26.27
C ILE A 131 15.49 -18.84 26.34
N PRO A 132 14.97 -17.77 25.73
CA PRO A 132 15.65 -16.48 25.72
C PRO A 132 15.65 -15.86 27.11
N SER A 133 16.77 -15.23 27.51
CA SER A 133 16.81 -14.47 28.77
C SER A 133 15.96 -13.21 28.63
N VAL A 134 15.08 -12.97 29.58
CA VAL A 134 14.14 -11.82 29.58
C VAL A 134 14.90 -10.50 29.48
N LYS A 135 16.02 -10.36 30.22
CA LYS A 135 16.86 -9.15 30.21
C LYS A 135 17.40 -8.83 28.80
N THR A 136 17.94 -9.83 28.10
CA THR A 136 18.49 -9.64 26.74
C THR A 136 17.40 -9.28 25.75
N VAL A 137 16.24 -9.94 25.83
CA VAL A 137 15.08 -9.63 24.98
C VAL A 137 14.62 -8.19 25.20
N LEU A 138 14.43 -7.77 26.46
CA LEU A 138 13.99 -6.40 26.79
C LEU A 138 14.98 -5.34 26.29
N LEU A 139 16.28 -5.56 26.44
CA LEU A 139 17.31 -4.63 25.93
C LEU A 139 17.24 -4.50 24.40
N HIS A 140 17.18 -5.61 23.67
CA HIS A 140 17.09 -5.56 22.21
C HIS A 140 15.78 -4.97 21.71
N VAL A 141 14.68 -5.25 22.38
CA VAL A 141 13.36 -4.63 22.07
C VAL A 141 13.45 -3.13 22.30
N TRP A 142 14.00 -2.70 23.44
CA TRP A 142 14.14 -1.28 23.77
C TRP A 142 15.02 -0.52 22.76
N GLU A 143 16.17 -1.07 22.38
CA GLU A 143 17.05 -0.45 21.38
C GLU A 143 16.35 -0.28 20.02
N ARG A 144 15.64 -1.31 19.56
CA ARG A 144 14.89 -1.26 18.31
C ARG A 144 13.70 -0.30 18.40
N LEU A 145 12.96 -0.35 19.52
CA LEU A 145 11.82 0.51 19.76
C LEU A 145 12.22 1.99 19.84
N LYS A 146 13.29 2.30 20.57
CA LYS A 146 13.85 3.66 20.65
C LYS A 146 14.22 4.20 19.26
N GLY A 147 14.91 3.41 18.44
CA GLY A 147 15.27 3.79 17.07
C GLY A 147 14.05 4.00 16.19
N PHE A 148 13.02 3.17 16.34
CA PHE A 148 11.75 3.29 15.64
C PHE A 148 11.00 4.57 16.06
N ILE A 149 10.82 4.81 17.36
CA ILE A 149 10.08 5.98 17.88
C ILE A 149 10.75 7.28 17.42
N ILE A 150 12.07 7.40 17.53
CA ILE A 150 12.78 8.61 17.13
C ILE A 150 12.60 8.84 15.60
N LYS A 151 12.83 7.81 14.80
CA LYS A 151 12.80 7.93 13.35
C LYS A 151 11.37 8.17 12.81
N ALA A 152 10.41 7.37 13.24
CA ALA A 152 9.03 7.50 12.81
C ALA A 152 8.36 8.75 13.41
N GLY A 153 8.57 9.02 14.70
CA GLY A 153 7.97 10.16 15.39
C GLY A 153 8.40 11.50 14.80
N THR A 154 9.69 11.67 14.51
CA THR A 154 10.18 12.91 13.89
C THR A 154 9.59 13.16 12.51
N ILE A 155 9.54 12.12 11.68
CA ILE A 155 9.01 12.23 10.31
C ILE A 155 7.51 12.47 10.32
N LEU A 156 6.76 11.74 11.17
CA LEU A 156 5.32 11.92 11.29
C LEU A 156 4.98 13.30 11.84
N PHE A 157 5.69 13.77 12.88
CA PHE A 157 5.46 15.10 13.44
C PHE A 157 5.67 16.19 12.40
N LEU A 158 6.78 16.14 11.65
CA LEU A 158 7.05 17.11 10.60
C LEU A 158 5.98 17.06 9.49
N ALA A 159 5.59 15.86 9.08
CA ALA A 159 4.56 15.66 8.06
C ALA A 159 3.19 16.19 8.51
N THR A 160 2.78 15.93 9.75
CA THR A 160 1.51 16.43 10.28
C THR A 160 1.49 17.96 10.40
N VAL A 161 2.60 18.58 10.79
CA VAL A 161 2.73 20.05 10.81
C VAL A 161 2.59 20.63 9.41
N ILE A 162 3.28 20.05 8.41
CA ILE A 162 3.16 20.50 7.02
C ILE A 162 1.72 20.35 6.52
N MET A 163 1.06 19.22 6.78
CA MET A 163 -0.32 19.00 6.36
C MET A 163 -1.28 19.97 7.05
N TRP A 164 -1.07 20.24 8.33
CA TRP A 164 -1.85 21.24 9.06
C TRP A 164 -1.71 22.63 8.44
N ILE A 165 -0.49 23.05 8.10
CA ILE A 165 -0.23 24.30 7.42
C ILE A 165 -0.95 24.36 6.06
N LEU A 166 -0.88 23.29 5.24
CA LEU A 166 -1.54 23.22 3.94
C LEU A 166 -3.06 23.27 4.03
N SER A 167 -3.63 22.73 5.09
CA SER A 167 -5.08 22.75 5.33
C SER A 167 -5.59 24.05 5.95
N SER A 168 -4.73 24.75 6.71
CA SER A 168 -5.10 25.98 7.42
C SER A 168 -4.82 27.26 6.63
N ILE A 169 -3.95 27.21 5.61
CA ILE A 169 -3.60 28.35 4.79
C ILE A 169 -4.27 28.24 3.42
N GLY A 170 -4.89 29.33 2.98
CA GLY A 170 -5.56 29.39 1.69
C GLY A 170 -5.73 30.83 1.20
N ASN A 171 -6.58 30.99 0.19
CA ASN A 171 -6.86 32.29 -0.42
C ASN A 171 -8.08 32.94 0.24
N THR A 172 -7.85 33.99 1.02
CA THR A 172 -8.88 34.72 1.77
C THR A 172 -9.52 35.87 0.95
N GLY A 173 -9.32 35.90 -0.36
CA GLY A 173 -9.84 37.00 -1.22
C GLY A 173 -9.06 38.33 -1.14
N SER A 174 -8.36 38.59 -0.04
CA SER A 174 -7.47 39.74 0.17
C SER A 174 -5.99 39.35 0.19
N GLY A 175 -5.68 38.06 0.09
CA GLY A 175 -4.30 37.53 0.12
C GLY A 175 -4.24 36.12 0.74
N ILE A 176 -3.02 35.63 0.91
CA ILE A 176 -2.75 34.36 1.57
C ILE A 176 -2.91 34.56 3.09
N GLY A 177 -3.86 33.83 3.72
CA GLY A 177 -4.13 33.91 5.15
C GLY A 177 -4.69 32.62 5.71
N PHE A 178 -5.00 32.62 7.02
CA PHE A 178 -5.72 31.52 7.64
C PHE A 178 -7.16 31.49 7.14
N VAL A 179 -7.62 30.32 6.71
CA VAL A 179 -8.95 30.11 6.14
C VAL A 179 -9.77 29.29 7.11
N GLU A 180 -10.98 29.74 7.41
CA GLU A 180 -11.97 28.98 8.22
C GLU A 180 -12.67 27.91 7.39
N ASP A 181 -12.89 28.18 6.07
CA ASP A 181 -13.50 27.24 5.14
C ASP A 181 -12.47 26.36 4.45
N SER A 182 -12.56 25.05 4.64
CA SER A 182 -11.64 24.07 4.03
C SER A 182 -11.64 24.10 2.49
N ASN A 183 -12.69 24.65 1.87
CA ASN A 183 -12.80 24.76 0.41
C ASN A 183 -11.79 25.73 -0.22
N ASP A 184 -11.34 26.74 0.50
CA ASP A 184 -10.40 27.77 0.03
C ASP A 184 -8.95 27.47 0.44
N SER A 185 -8.71 26.31 1.07
CA SER A 185 -7.39 25.89 1.51
C SER A 185 -6.47 25.50 0.33
N ILE A 186 -5.16 25.61 0.52
CA ILE A 186 -4.17 25.11 -0.46
C ILE A 186 -4.40 23.61 -0.76
N MET A 187 -4.82 22.86 0.25
CA MET A 187 -5.18 21.46 0.11
C MET A 187 -6.33 21.24 -0.87
N ALA A 188 -7.37 22.09 -0.83
CA ALA A 188 -8.48 22.06 -1.78
C ALA A 188 -8.03 22.37 -3.21
N ILE A 189 -7.15 23.35 -3.37
CA ILE A 189 -6.58 23.70 -4.68
C ILE A 189 -5.77 22.54 -5.25
N LEU A 190 -4.88 21.95 -4.46
CA LEU A 190 -4.09 20.78 -4.87
C LEU A 190 -4.99 19.58 -5.20
N GLY A 191 -5.98 19.30 -4.35
CA GLY A 191 -6.97 18.25 -4.58
C GLY A 191 -7.76 18.50 -5.87
N GLY A 192 -8.17 19.73 -6.13
CA GLY A 192 -8.88 20.14 -7.35
C GLY A 192 -8.06 19.97 -8.64
N ILE A 193 -6.78 20.31 -8.61
CA ILE A 193 -5.86 20.12 -9.74
C ILE A 193 -5.66 18.63 -10.05
N LEU A 194 -5.59 17.78 -9.04
CA LEU A 194 -5.39 16.35 -9.20
C LEU A 194 -6.70 15.57 -9.42
N ALA A 195 -7.84 16.13 -9.06
CA ALA A 195 -9.16 15.50 -9.19
C ALA A 195 -9.46 14.91 -10.59
N PRO A 196 -9.13 15.56 -11.71
CA PRO A 196 -9.34 15.01 -13.05
C PRO A 196 -8.59 13.71 -13.31
N ILE A 197 -7.43 13.50 -12.68
CA ILE A 197 -6.64 12.27 -12.82
C ILE A 197 -7.35 11.10 -12.13
N PHE A 198 -8.07 11.37 -11.04
CA PHE A 198 -8.79 10.36 -10.26
C PHE A 198 -10.25 10.18 -10.68
N ALA A 199 -10.77 11.06 -11.56
CA ALA A 199 -12.12 10.94 -12.09
C ALA A 199 -12.39 9.57 -12.77
N PRO A 200 -11.48 8.98 -13.59
CA PRO A 200 -11.68 7.66 -14.18
C PRO A 200 -11.74 6.52 -13.15
N LEU A 201 -11.28 6.74 -11.92
CA LEU A 201 -11.30 5.80 -10.82
C LEU A 201 -12.60 5.90 -9.98
N GLY A 202 -13.47 6.89 -10.26
CA GLY A 202 -14.76 7.05 -9.59
C GLY A 202 -14.77 7.99 -8.38
N PHE A 203 -13.64 8.57 -7.99
CA PHE A 203 -13.53 9.55 -6.90
C PHE A 203 -12.84 10.85 -7.34
N GLY A 204 -13.29 11.41 -8.45
CA GLY A 204 -12.78 12.66 -9.03
C GLY A 204 -13.23 13.94 -8.33
N LYS A 205 -13.75 13.89 -7.10
CA LYS A 205 -14.01 15.08 -6.27
C LYS A 205 -12.72 15.46 -5.53
N TRP A 206 -12.54 16.75 -5.27
CA TRP A 206 -11.32 17.23 -4.59
C TRP A 206 -11.17 16.71 -3.17
N GLN A 207 -12.27 16.47 -2.44
CA GLN A 207 -12.25 16.01 -1.05
C GLN A 207 -11.62 14.61 -0.89
N PRO A 208 -12.06 13.53 -1.59
CA PRO A 208 -11.39 12.24 -1.54
C PRO A 208 -9.92 12.30 -2.00
N VAL A 209 -9.63 13.14 -2.99
CA VAL A 209 -8.25 13.31 -3.47
C VAL A 209 -7.37 13.98 -2.41
N ALA A 210 -7.86 15.05 -1.76
CA ALA A 210 -7.18 15.70 -0.65
C ALA A 210 -6.95 14.73 0.52
N ALA A 211 -7.95 13.92 0.87
CA ALA A 211 -7.81 12.88 1.88
C ALA A 211 -6.76 11.82 1.50
N SER A 212 -6.68 11.41 0.23
CA SER A 212 -5.60 10.51 -0.24
C SER A 212 -4.22 11.15 -0.12
N ILE A 213 -4.09 12.46 -0.41
CA ILE A 213 -2.85 13.21 -0.22
C ILE A 213 -2.45 13.23 1.26
N SER A 214 -3.40 13.49 2.18
CA SER A 214 -3.12 13.43 3.62
C SER A 214 -2.65 12.05 4.06
N GLY A 215 -3.15 10.99 3.42
CA GLY A 215 -2.75 9.60 3.63
C GLY A 215 -1.29 9.29 3.30
N PHE A 216 -0.61 10.12 2.51
CA PHE A 216 0.85 9.98 2.34
C PHE A 216 1.60 10.37 3.61
N SER A 217 1.09 11.31 4.39
CA SER A 217 1.65 11.65 5.71
C SER A 217 1.51 10.47 6.65
N ALA A 218 0.25 10.09 6.92
CA ALA A 218 -0.11 8.95 7.76
C ALA A 218 -1.45 8.38 7.27
N LYS A 219 -1.55 7.08 7.09
CA LYS A 219 -2.74 6.46 6.49
C LYS A 219 -3.99 6.60 7.36
N GLU A 220 -3.84 6.67 8.67
CA GLU A 220 -4.95 6.95 9.60
C GLU A 220 -5.52 8.37 9.44
N SER A 221 -4.74 9.34 8.97
CA SER A 221 -5.20 10.72 8.80
C SER A 221 -6.23 10.88 7.67
N ILE A 222 -6.41 9.86 6.80
CA ILE A 222 -7.45 9.87 5.76
C ILE A 222 -8.83 10.04 6.39
N VAL A 223 -9.14 9.29 7.45
CA VAL A 223 -10.46 9.32 8.10
C VAL A 223 -10.69 10.66 8.78
N SER A 224 -9.72 11.15 9.58
CA SER A 224 -9.85 12.44 10.25
C SER A 224 -9.94 13.60 9.24
N THR A 225 -9.16 13.57 8.17
CA THR A 225 -9.27 14.56 7.09
C THR A 225 -10.64 14.54 6.43
N MET A 226 -11.19 13.35 6.15
CA MET A 226 -12.55 13.23 5.62
C MET A 226 -13.60 13.76 6.59
N GLY A 227 -13.45 13.49 7.90
CA GLY A 227 -14.33 14.03 8.92
C GLY A 227 -14.32 15.56 8.95
N VAL A 228 -13.13 16.17 8.95
CA VAL A 228 -12.96 17.63 8.91
C VAL A 228 -13.56 18.23 7.63
N LEU A 229 -13.30 17.64 6.47
CA LEU A 229 -13.82 18.11 5.19
C LEU A 229 -15.34 17.92 5.06
N ALA A 230 -15.94 17.03 5.86
CA ALA A 230 -17.38 16.83 5.94
C ALA A 230 -18.05 17.74 6.96
N ASN A 231 -17.30 18.65 7.61
CA ASN A 231 -17.76 19.51 8.73
C ASN A 231 -18.33 18.72 9.92
N VAL A 232 -17.81 17.51 10.15
CA VAL A 232 -18.11 16.74 11.37
C VAL A 232 -17.21 17.28 12.48
N ALA A 233 -17.81 17.84 13.54
CA ALA A 233 -17.08 18.56 14.57
C ALA A 233 -16.67 17.63 15.73
N GLY A 234 -15.52 17.94 16.37
CA GLY A 234 -15.10 17.33 17.64
C GLY A 234 -14.74 15.86 17.54
N ASP A 235 -15.05 15.10 18.60
CA ASP A 235 -14.74 13.67 18.72
C ASP A 235 -15.47 12.82 17.67
N ASP A 236 -16.57 13.32 17.11
CA ASP A 236 -17.35 12.65 16.06
C ASP A 236 -16.58 12.56 14.71
N ALA A 237 -15.54 13.37 14.51
CA ALA A 237 -14.70 13.33 13.29
C ALA A 237 -13.86 12.04 13.18
N GLU A 238 -13.68 11.29 14.25
CA GLU A 238 -13.02 9.99 14.28
C GLU A 238 -14.01 8.81 14.23
N ASP A 239 -15.32 9.06 14.47
CA ASP A 239 -16.34 8.03 14.36
C ASP A 239 -16.61 7.68 12.88
N THR A 240 -16.18 6.48 12.48
CA THR A 240 -16.30 5.99 11.11
C THR A 240 -17.74 5.90 10.61
N MET A 241 -18.72 5.76 11.50
CA MET A 241 -20.14 5.68 11.14
C MET A 241 -20.71 7.07 10.81
N ILE A 242 -20.44 8.06 11.66
CA ILE A 242 -20.89 9.45 11.48
C ILE A 242 -20.23 10.06 10.23
N VAL A 243 -18.90 9.92 10.12
CA VAL A 243 -18.13 10.37 8.95
C VAL A 243 -18.62 9.66 7.70
N GLY A 244 -18.86 8.35 7.75
CA GLY A 244 -19.37 7.57 6.62
C GLY A 244 -20.69 8.10 6.07
N ALA A 245 -21.61 8.47 6.97
CA ALA A 245 -22.90 9.06 6.59
C ALA A 245 -22.71 10.41 5.88
N ALA A 246 -21.84 11.27 6.41
CA ALA A 246 -21.57 12.61 5.88
C ALA A 246 -20.90 12.56 4.48
N ILE A 247 -19.95 11.65 4.27
CA ILE A 247 -19.17 11.58 3.02
C ILE A 247 -19.76 10.68 1.94
N LYS A 248 -20.85 9.95 2.22
CA LYS A 248 -21.52 9.07 1.24
C LYS A 248 -21.79 9.79 -0.09
N ALA A 249 -22.15 11.07 -0.06
CA ALA A 249 -22.42 11.88 -1.25
C ALA A 249 -21.18 12.12 -2.14
N TRP A 250 -19.96 11.86 -1.63
CA TRP A 250 -18.73 12.01 -2.42
C TRP A 250 -18.47 10.82 -3.34
N PHE A 251 -19.04 9.66 -3.00
CA PHE A 251 -18.92 8.43 -3.77
C PHE A 251 -20.25 8.10 -4.44
N PRO A 252 -20.36 8.16 -5.77
CA PRO A 252 -21.65 7.97 -6.44
C PRO A 252 -22.17 6.52 -6.37
N THR A 253 -21.30 5.54 -6.15
CA THR A 253 -21.63 4.12 -6.11
C THR A 253 -20.79 3.37 -5.07
N ALA A 254 -21.26 2.20 -4.64
CA ALA A 254 -20.46 1.30 -3.80
C ALA A 254 -19.13 0.91 -4.47
N VAL A 255 -19.12 0.78 -5.81
CA VAL A 255 -17.92 0.48 -6.59
C VAL A 255 -16.91 1.64 -6.51
N ALA A 256 -17.37 2.90 -6.45
CA ALA A 256 -16.49 4.06 -6.27
C ALA A 256 -15.85 4.08 -4.88
N ALA A 257 -16.61 3.75 -3.84
CA ALA A 257 -16.07 3.61 -2.47
C ALA A 257 -15.04 2.47 -2.39
N PHE A 258 -15.34 1.33 -3.02
CA PHE A 258 -14.38 0.21 -3.10
C PHE A 258 -13.12 0.58 -3.88
N SER A 259 -13.27 1.31 -4.97
CA SER A 259 -12.17 1.82 -5.80
C SER A 259 -11.24 2.72 -4.98
N PHE A 260 -11.79 3.66 -4.22
CA PHE A 260 -11.02 4.52 -3.32
C PHE A 260 -10.26 3.71 -2.27
N LEU A 261 -10.93 2.73 -1.64
CA LEU A 261 -10.32 1.84 -0.67
C LEU A 261 -9.17 1.04 -1.29
N LEU A 262 -9.38 0.48 -2.48
CA LEU A 262 -8.39 -0.33 -3.19
C LEU A 262 -7.17 0.52 -3.60
N PHE A 263 -7.39 1.74 -4.07
CA PHE A 263 -6.31 2.66 -4.39
C PHE A 263 -5.44 2.95 -3.15
N ASN A 264 -6.05 3.37 -2.04
CA ASN A 264 -5.34 3.65 -0.79
C ASN A 264 -4.73 2.41 -0.11
N LEU A 265 -5.17 1.21 -0.50
CA LEU A 265 -4.54 -0.04 -0.10
C LEU A 265 -3.23 -0.27 -0.84
N LEU A 266 -3.22 -0.05 -2.17
CA LEU A 266 -2.14 -0.44 -3.06
C LEU A 266 -1.16 0.71 -3.39
N ASP A 267 -1.52 1.96 -3.11
CA ASP A 267 -0.64 3.11 -3.34
C ASP A 267 0.62 3.08 -2.45
N SER A 268 1.50 4.04 -2.64
CA SER A 268 2.70 4.19 -1.83
C SER A 268 2.38 4.24 -0.32
N PRO A 269 3.23 3.66 0.54
CA PRO A 269 3.02 3.69 1.98
C PRO A 269 3.18 5.10 2.55
N CYS A 270 2.97 5.27 3.86
CA CYS A 270 3.15 6.53 4.57
C CYS A 270 4.60 7.04 4.46
N LEU A 271 4.78 8.36 4.65
CA LEU A 271 6.07 9.04 4.48
C LEU A 271 7.20 8.43 5.33
N ALA A 272 6.87 7.96 6.54
CA ALA A 272 7.83 7.29 7.41
C ALA A 272 8.31 5.94 6.82
N ALA A 273 7.42 5.18 6.20
CA ALA A 273 7.79 3.95 5.49
C ALA A 273 8.56 4.25 4.19
N ILE A 274 8.19 5.30 3.45
CA ILE A 274 8.92 5.79 2.26
C ILE A 274 10.36 6.17 2.64
N SER A 275 10.55 6.92 3.73
CA SER A 275 11.89 7.26 4.25
C SER A 275 12.70 6.02 4.61
N THR A 276 12.06 5.01 5.21
CA THR A 276 12.70 3.74 5.53
C THR A 276 13.07 2.97 4.26
N MET A 277 12.20 2.95 3.23
CA MET A 277 12.52 2.37 1.92
C MET A 277 13.74 3.04 1.28
N ALA A 278 13.82 4.38 1.33
CA ALA A 278 14.95 5.13 0.79
C ALA A 278 16.28 4.70 1.44
N HIS A 279 16.26 4.47 2.76
CA HIS A 279 17.42 4.03 3.51
C HIS A 279 17.80 2.57 3.20
N GLU A 280 16.81 1.66 3.15
CA GLU A 280 17.07 0.22 3.01
C GLU A 280 17.38 -0.20 1.56
N MET A 281 16.89 0.53 0.56
CA MET A 281 17.19 0.25 -0.85
C MET A 281 18.59 0.63 -1.28
N GLN A 282 19.27 1.51 -0.56
CA GLN A 282 20.67 1.96 -0.81
C GLN A 282 20.93 2.45 -2.25
N SER A 283 19.89 2.75 -3.02
CA SER A 283 19.98 3.19 -4.40
C SER A 283 18.83 4.12 -4.75
N ARG A 284 19.16 5.36 -5.15
CA ARG A 284 18.16 6.36 -5.56
C ARG A 284 17.32 5.89 -6.76
N LYS A 285 17.94 5.17 -7.72
CA LYS A 285 17.24 4.67 -8.91
C LYS A 285 16.17 3.65 -8.54
N TRP A 286 16.50 2.69 -7.68
CA TRP A 286 15.56 1.66 -7.22
C TRP A 286 14.48 2.21 -6.30
N PHE A 287 14.80 3.21 -5.49
CA PHE A 287 13.83 3.91 -4.66
C PHE A 287 12.74 4.59 -5.52
N TRP A 288 13.13 5.42 -6.48
CA TRP A 288 12.16 6.09 -7.35
C TRP A 288 11.37 5.10 -8.22
N PHE A 289 12.04 4.04 -8.69
CA PHE A 289 11.36 2.97 -9.42
C PHE A 289 10.30 2.30 -8.54
N ALA A 290 10.59 2.03 -7.27
CA ALA A 290 9.64 1.41 -6.34
C ALA A 290 8.40 2.28 -6.11
N ILE A 291 8.59 3.57 -5.83
CA ILE A 291 7.49 4.52 -5.62
C ILE A 291 6.63 4.62 -6.90
N LEU A 292 7.26 4.79 -8.06
CA LEU A 292 6.55 4.89 -9.33
C LEU A 292 5.77 3.60 -9.64
N PHE A 293 6.41 2.44 -9.44
CA PHE A 293 5.78 1.14 -9.67
C PHE A 293 4.55 0.96 -8.77
N GLN A 294 4.64 1.26 -7.47
CA GLN A 294 3.53 1.12 -6.53
C GLN A 294 2.33 1.99 -6.94
N ASN A 295 2.57 3.26 -7.26
CA ASN A 295 1.49 4.18 -7.67
C ASN A 295 0.87 3.80 -9.02
N ILE A 296 1.67 3.42 -10.01
CA ILE A 296 1.16 2.97 -11.32
C ILE A 296 0.37 1.68 -11.16
N PHE A 297 0.89 0.71 -10.38
CA PHE A 297 0.22 -0.55 -10.14
C PHE A 297 -1.13 -0.33 -9.44
N ALA A 298 -1.15 0.51 -8.38
CA ALA A 298 -2.37 0.89 -7.68
C ALA A 298 -3.38 1.54 -8.63
N TYR A 299 -2.94 2.50 -9.43
CA TYR A 299 -3.80 3.21 -10.38
C TYR A 299 -4.41 2.27 -11.43
N VAL A 300 -3.60 1.42 -12.07
CA VAL A 300 -4.03 0.51 -13.12
C VAL A 300 -5.01 -0.54 -12.56
N VAL A 301 -4.68 -1.17 -11.44
CA VAL A 301 -5.55 -2.18 -10.80
C VAL A 301 -6.88 -1.55 -10.41
N THR A 302 -6.84 -0.38 -9.79
CA THR A 302 -8.04 0.33 -9.33
C THR A 302 -8.91 0.76 -10.52
N LEU A 303 -8.29 1.27 -11.59
CA LEU A 303 -9.01 1.63 -12.82
C LEU A 303 -9.73 0.42 -13.42
N CYS A 304 -9.04 -0.71 -13.53
CA CYS A 304 -9.64 -1.95 -14.04
C CYS A 304 -10.83 -2.38 -13.17
N VAL A 305 -10.67 -2.40 -11.85
CA VAL A 305 -11.72 -2.82 -10.92
C VAL A 305 -12.91 -1.87 -10.95
N TYR A 306 -12.68 -0.56 -11.01
CA TYR A 306 -13.76 0.42 -11.07
C TYR A 306 -14.56 0.32 -12.36
N GLN A 307 -13.89 0.39 -13.51
CA GLN A 307 -14.54 0.41 -14.82
C GLN A 307 -15.26 -0.92 -15.12
N ILE A 308 -14.65 -2.05 -14.80
CA ILE A 308 -15.28 -3.37 -14.95
C ILE A 308 -16.44 -3.51 -13.94
N GLY A 309 -16.23 -3.07 -12.71
CA GLY A 309 -17.23 -3.11 -11.65
C GLY A 309 -18.49 -2.30 -12.01
N LEU A 310 -18.36 -1.12 -12.65
CA LEU A 310 -19.48 -0.33 -13.12
C LEU A 310 -20.34 -1.07 -14.18
N VAL A 311 -19.68 -1.79 -15.08
CA VAL A 311 -20.39 -2.55 -16.12
C VAL A 311 -21.10 -3.76 -15.52
N VAL A 312 -20.43 -4.49 -14.61
CA VAL A 312 -20.98 -5.68 -13.96
C VAL A 312 -22.18 -5.34 -13.07
N THR A 313 -22.11 -4.20 -12.36
CA THR A 313 -23.21 -3.73 -11.50
C THR A 313 -24.34 -3.03 -12.25
N GLY A 314 -24.19 -2.81 -13.57
CA GLY A 314 -25.18 -2.10 -14.38
C GLY A 314 -25.27 -0.59 -14.08
N ALA A 315 -24.36 -0.07 -13.27
CA ALA A 315 -24.35 1.34 -12.87
C ALA A 315 -23.68 2.27 -13.92
N GLY A 316 -23.07 1.71 -14.95
CA GLY A 316 -22.39 2.46 -16.01
C GLY A 316 -22.57 1.84 -17.38
N SER A 317 -22.47 2.67 -18.44
CA SER A 317 -22.47 2.24 -19.83
C SER A 317 -21.05 1.94 -20.33
N PHE A 318 -20.93 1.11 -21.36
CA PHE A 318 -19.67 0.90 -22.07
C PHE A 318 -19.17 2.23 -22.65
N GLY A 319 -18.04 2.71 -22.14
CA GLY A 319 -17.40 3.93 -22.57
C GLY A 319 -15.92 3.74 -22.90
N ILE A 320 -15.24 4.81 -23.28
CA ILE A 320 -13.81 4.82 -23.59
C ILE A 320 -12.99 4.32 -22.37
N GLY A 321 -13.40 4.70 -21.15
CA GLY A 321 -12.75 4.24 -19.90
C GLY A 321 -12.78 2.72 -19.74
N THR A 322 -13.90 2.08 -20.08
CA THR A 322 -14.04 0.61 -20.01
C THR A 322 -13.13 -0.10 -21.01
N ILE A 323 -13.01 0.45 -22.23
CA ILE A 323 -12.11 -0.11 -23.27
C ILE A 323 -10.66 -0.02 -22.80
N VAL A 324 -10.23 1.12 -22.27
CA VAL A 324 -8.88 1.31 -21.72
C VAL A 324 -8.64 0.34 -20.55
N ALA A 325 -9.60 0.18 -19.64
CA ALA A 325 -9.49 -0.75 -18.52
C ALA A 325 -9.35 -2.21 -18.99
N LEU A 326 -10.11 -2.63 -20.01
CA LEU A 326 -10.00 -3.98 -20.58
C LEU A 326 -8.64 -4.22 -21.24
N ILE A 327 -8.11 -3.24 -21.96
CA ILE A 327 -6.78 -3.32 -22.57
C ILE A 327 -5.71 -3.43 -21.48
N LEU A 328 -5.78 -2.61 -20.43
CA LEU A 328 -4.84 -2.66 -19.31
C LEU A 328 -4.94 -3.98 -18.53
N ALA A 329 -6.15 -4.48 -18.31
CA ALA A 329 -6.37 -5.79 -17.69
C ALA A 329 -5.77 -6.92 -18.55
N ALA A 330 -5.96 -6.88 -19.87
CA ALA A 330 -5.36 -7.83 -20.79
C ALA A 330 -3.81 -7.77 -20.76
N ILE A 331 -3.23 -6.56 -20.68
CA ILE A 331 -1.78 -6.37 -20.53
C ILE A 331 -1.29 -6.95 -19.20
N LEU A 332 -1.99 -6.68 -18.07
CA LEU A 332 -1.64 -7.26 -16.77
C LEU A 332 -1.69 -8.79 -16.79
N LEU A 333 -2.74 -9.37 -17.36
CA LEU A 333 -2.88 -10.82 -17.52
C LEU A 333 -1.78 -11.39 -18.43
N PHE A 334 -1.48 -10.72 -19.55
CA PHE A 334 -0.38 -11.11 -20.42
C PHE A 334 0.96 -11.09 -19.69
N LEU A 335 1.25 -10.03 -18.90
CA LEU A 335 2.47 -9.95 -18.09
C LEU A 335 2.51 -11.04 -17.02
N LEU A 336 1.36 -11.40 -16.46
CA LEU A 336 1.25 -12.45 -15.44
C LEU A 336 1.50 -13.84 -16.03
N PHE A 337 0.94 -14.15 -17.21
CA PHE A 337 1.03 -15.48 -17.83
C PHE A 337 2.20 -15.62 -18.81
N ARG A 338 2.86 -14.54 -19.23
CA ARG A 338 4.04 -14.59 -20.10
C ARG A 338 5.10 -15.52 -19.49
N PRO A 339 5.65 -16.50 -20.26
CA PRO A 339 6.77 -17.31 -19.81
C PRO A 339 7.99 -16.43 -19.51
N ASP A 340 8.81 -16.84 -18.54
CA ASP A 340 10.00 -16.09 -18.13
C ASP A 340 10.99 -16.00 -19.32
N PRO A 341 11.21 -14.81 -19.90
CA PRO A 341 12.07 -14.65 -21.07
C PRO A 341 13.56 -14.88 -20.76
N TYR A 342 13.94 -14.90 -19.48
CA TYR A 342 15.33 -15.03 -19.02
C TYR A 342 15.67 -16.41 -18.46
N LYS A 343 14.74 -17.38 -18.52
CA LYS A 343 14.93 -18.74 -17.98
C LYS A 343 16.15 -19.45 -18.57
N ASN A 344 16.35 -19.31 -19.88
CA ASN A 344 17.48 -19.96 -20.57
C ASN A 344 18.84 -19.30 -20.27
N GLN A 345 18.87 -18.00 -20.00
CA GLN A 345 20.11 -17.29 -19.70
C GLN A 345 20.70 -17.72 -18.34
N ASN A 346 19.82 -18.05 -17.38
CA ASN A 346 20.21 -18.56 -16.06
C ASN A 346 20.74 -20.01 -16.13
N ASP A 347 20.30 -20.82 -17.10
CA ASP A 347 20.80 -22.17 -17.29
C ASP A 347 22.17 -22.19 -18.01
N VAL A 348 22.43 -21.23 -18.91
CA VAL A 348 23.74 -21.07 -19.55
C VAL A 348 24.82 -20.66 -18.55
N THR A 349 24.51 -19.71 -17.65
CA THR A 349 25.45 -19.26 -16.59
C THR A 349 25.79 -20.40 -15.63
N LYS A 350 24.84 -21.29 -15.32
CA LYS A 350 25.09 -22.47 -14.51
C LYS A 350 26.00 -23.48 -15.20
N ARG A 351 25.81 -23.70 -16.52
CA ARG A 351 26.67 -24.61 -17.28
C ARG A 351 28.09 -24.10 -17.38
N SER A 352 28.29 -22.77 -17.49
CA SER A 352 29.64 -22.18 -17.52
C SER A 352 30.34 -22.25 -16.17
N VAL A 353 29.62 -22.17 -15.05
CA VAL A 353 30.20 -22.33 -13.69
C VAL A 353 30.51 -23.81 -13.43
N GLN A 354 29.65 -24.76 -13.81
CA GLN A 354 29.91 -26.19 -13.66
C GLN A 354 31.00 -26.73 -14.60
N ALA A 355 31.30 -26.04 -15.70
CA ALA A 355 32.39 -26.39 -16.60
C ALA A 355 33.75 -25.77 -16.18
N ALA A 356 33.72 -24.87 -15.19
CA ALA A 356 34.92 -24.22 -14.64
C ALA A 356 35.35 -24.80 -13.28
N GLU A 357 34.54 -25.66 -12.65
CA GLU A 357 34.88 -26.57 -11.53
C GLU A 357 35.34 -27.93 -12.08
#